data_10939692c60de2a12c1bdb61836d9605
#
_entry.id   10939692c60de2a12c1bdb61836d9605
#
_cell.length_a   1.000
_cell.length_b   1.000
_cell.length_c   1.000
_cell.angle_alpha   90.00
_cell.angle_beta   90.00
_cell.angle_gamma   90.00
#
_symmetry.space_group_name_H-M   'P 1'
#
loop_
_entity.id
_entity.type
_entity.pdbx_description
1 polymer ?
#
loop_
_entity_poly.entity_id
_entity_poly.type
_entity_poly.pdbx_seq_one_letter_code
_entity_poly.pdbx_strand_id
1 'polypeptide(L)'
;MSFQYNSTRTEGKHILKSILTKEHNINIIEKYIHRNVIKHITEKYNEDSYEAIYKELLYEIYNHITYNKDLQQTLSKLKNNDVLFNNQIYDAKKNIIEEHDEFIVNPFEVEEGVTQCHKCNSKRVFTISKQVRSSDEPMTTFAECCNCRAKWTYSG
;
A
#
# COMPACT_ATOMS: atom_id res chain seq x y z
N MET A 1 -11.42 26.55 0.89
CA MET A 1 -11.24 25.19 1.40
C MET A 1 -10.75 25.07 2.87
N SER A 2 -10.44 26.14 3.60
CA SER A 2 -9.84 26.07 4.96
C SER A 2 -10.84 25.82 6.11
N PHE A 3 -12.12 26.05 5.91
CA PHE A 3 -13.14 25.91 6.96
C PHE A 3 -13.65 24.48 7.19
N GLN A 4 -13.49 23.60 6.21
CA GLN A 4 -14.13 22.29 6.21
C GLN A 4 -13.51 21.29 7.23
N TYR A 5 -12.27 21.54 7.67
CA TYR A 5 -11.53 20.61 8.55
C TYR A 5 -11.26 21.16 9.97
N ASN A 6 -11.83 22.31 10.31
CA ASN A 6 -11.52 22.99 11.58
C ASN A 6 -11.94 22.18 12.83
N SER A 7 -13.05 21.46 12.77
CA SER A 7 -13.51 20.63 13.89
C SER A 7 -12.51 19.52 14.19
N THR A 8 -12.14 18.73 13.20
CA THR A 8 -11.18 17.61 13.33
C THR A 8 -9.81 18.09 13.81
N ARG A 9 -9.35 19.25 13.34
CA ARG A 9 -8.09 19.86 13.77
C ARG A 9 -8.13 20.33 15.21
N THR A 10 -9.26 20.86 15.65
CA THR A 10 -9.46 21.30 17.05
C THR A 10 -9.46 20.11 18.00
N GLU A 11 -10.13 19.02 17.62
CA GLU A 11 -10.09 17.76 18.37
C GLU A 11 -8.66 17.19 18.44
N GLY A 12 -7.93 17.18 17.33
CA GLY A 12 -6.54 16.75 17.29
C GLY A 12 -5.63 17.55 18.23
N LYS A 13 -5.79 18.87 18.26
CA LYS A 13 -5.05 19.70 19.22
C LYS A 13 -5.41 19.37 20.66
N HIS A 14 -6.68 19.10 20.95
CA HIS A 14 -7.12 18.71 22.29
C HIS A 14 -6.47 17.38 22.73
N ILE A 15 -6.39 16.41 21.82
CA ILE A 15 -5.71 15.13 22.08
C ILE A 15 -4.21 15.35 22.33
N LEU A 16 -3.54 16.16 21.51
CA LEU A 16 -2.11 16.46 21.67
C LEU A 16 -1.81 17.20 23.00
N LYS A 17 -2.76 17.96 23.56
CA LYS A 17 -2.61 18.61 24.87
C LYS A 17 -2.46 17.60 26.02
N SER A 18 -2.94 16.37 25.87
CA SER A 18 -2.78 15.35 26.91
C SER A 18 -1.33 14.86 27.08
N ILE A 19 -0.50 15.01 26.04
CA ILE A 19 0.90 14.52 26.02
C ILE A 19 1.94 15.65 25.88
N LEU A 20 1.53 16.83 25.45
CA LEU A 20 2.41 17.98 25.21
C LEU A 20 1.99 19.17 26.07
N THR A 21 2.92 19.70 26.85
CA THR A 21 2.68 20.85 27.74
C THR A 21 2.82 22.19 27.04
N LYS A 22 3.66 22.27 25.99
CA LYS A 22 3.96 23.52 25.29
C LYS A 22 3.01 23.72 24.11
N GLU A 23 2.17 24.75 24.16
CA GLU A 23 1.21 25.06 23.10
C GLU A 23 1.86 25.31 21.74
N HIS A 24 3.07 25.87 21.71
CA HIS A 24 3.85 26.04 20.50
C HIS A 24 4.13 24.71 19.80
N ASN A 25 4.54 23.68 20.53
CA ASN A 25 4.80 22.34 19.98
C ASN A 25 3.53 21.70 19.45
N ILE A 26 2.40 21.84 20.15
CA ILE A 26 1.09 21.34 19.73
C ILE A 26 0.72 21.92 18.36
N ASN A 27 0.85 23.24 18.22
CA ASN A 27 0.51 23.93 16.98
C ASN A 27 1.43 23.56 15.82
N ILE A 28 2.71 23.34 16.07
CA ILE A 28 3.66 22.91 15.04
C ILE A 28 3.33 21.48 14.58
N ILE A 29 3.17 20.55 15.51
CA ILE A 29 2.89 19.15 15.19
C ILE A 29 1.58 19.03 14.42
N GLU A 30 0.52 19.67 14.92
CA GLU A 30 -0.78 19.67 14.26
C GLU A 30 -0.72 20.24 12.84
N LYS A 31 0.04 21.33 12.64
CA LYS A 31 0.25 21.89 11.31
C LYS A 31 0.92 20.91 10.34
N TYR A 32 1.90 20.14 10.80
CA TYR A 32 2.56 19.13 10.00
C TYR A 32 1.64 17.93 9.75
N ILE A 33 0.85 17.47 10.75
CA ILE A 33 -0.15 16.44 10.55
C ILE A 33 -1.11 16.85 9.43
N HIS A 34 -1.73 18.00 9.54
CA HIS A 34 -2.64 18.54 8.54
C HIS A 34 -1.98 18.60 7.14
N ARG A 35 -0.75 19.11 7.05
CA ARG A 35 -0.02 19.19 5.77
C ARG A 35 0.20 17.82 5.12
N ASN A 36 0.64 16.83 5.92
CA ASN A 36 0.90 15.48 5.41
C ASN A 36 -0.40 14.79 4.96
N VAL A 37 -1.51 14.98 5.69
CA VAL A 37 -2.82 14.46 5.30
C VAL A 37 -3.29 15.06 3.97
N ILE A 38 -3.20 16.38 3.81
CA ILE A 38 -3.58 17.03 2.55
C ILE A 38 -2.71 16.52 1.39
N LYS A 39 -1.40 16.38 1.62
CA LYS A 39 -0.48 15.83 0.62
C LYS A 39 -0.86 14.40 0.23
N HIS A 40 -1.14 13.54 1.19
CA HIS A 40 -1.54 12.16 0.96
C HIS A 40 -2.82 12.05 0.13
N ILE A 41 -3.86 12.85 0.44
CA ILE A 41 -5.11 12.86 -0.31
C ILE A 41 -4.91 13.35 -1.75
N THR A 42 -4.08 14.40 -1.94
CA THR A 42 -3.85 14.98 -3.27
C THR A 42 -3.01 14.08 -4.16
N GLU A 43 -2.01 13.39 -3.62
CA GLU A 43 -1.12 12.54 -4.41
C GLU A 43 -1.74 11.20 -4.81
N LYS A 44 -2.62 10.65 -3.98
CA LYS A 44 -3.17 9.30 -4.21
C LYS A 44 -4.56 9.26 -4.83
N TYR A 45 -5.19 10.41 -5.12
CA TYR A 45 -6.59 10.49 -5.58
C TYR A 45 -7.52 9.62 -4.73
N ASN A 46 -7.26 9.61 -3.42
CA ASN A 46 -7.89 8.66 -2.51
C ASN A 46 -9.28 9.17 -2.14
N GLU A 47 -10.29 8.29 -2.23
CA GLU A 47 -11.66 8.56 -1.78
C GLU A 47 -11.78 8.60 -0.25
N ASP A 48 -10.69 8.28 0.46
CA ASP A 48 -10.66 8.31 1.91
C ASP A 48 -10.94 9.70 2.46
N SER A 49 -11.75 9.75 3.49
CA SER A 49 -12.09 11.02 4.11
C SER A 49 -10.87 11.63 4.81
N TYR A 50 -10.70 12.94 4.70
CA TYR A 50 -9.69 13.69 5.45
C TYR A 50 -9.67 13.30 6.94
N GLU A 51 -10.84 13.14 7.53
CA GLU A 51 -11.00 12.83 8.93
C GLU A 51 -10.39 11.46 9.29
N ALA A 52 -10.59 10.44 8.47
CA ALA A 52 -10.05 9.11 8.71
C ALA A 52 -8.52 9.12 8.69
N ILE A 53 -7.92 9.68 7.63
CA ILE A 53 -6.46 9.76 7.49
C ILE A 53 -5.85 10.66 8.58
N TYR A 54 -6.52 11.76 8.92
CA TYR A 54 -6.07 12.64 9.98
C TYR A 54 -6.01 11.94 11.34
N LYS A 55 -7.05 11.16 11.68
CA LYS A 55 -7.10 10.40 12.93
C LYS A 55 -6.04 9.29 12.96
N GLU A 56 -5.82 8.61 11.84
CA GLU A 56 -4.79 7.59 11.71
C GLU A 56 -3.39 8.18 11.95
N LEU A 57 -3.06 9.27 11.27
CA LEU A 57 -1.76 9.94 11.44
C LEU A 57 -1.62 10.55 12.84
N LEU A 58 -2.68 11.12 13.38
CA LEU A 58 -2.67 11.64 14.75
C LEU A 58 -2.36 10.53 15.76
N TYR A 59 -2.96 9.35 15.59
CA TYR A 59 -2.73 8.19 16.45
C TYR A 59 -1.28 7.67 16.32
N GLU A 60 -0.73 7.59 15.10
CA GLU A 60 0.66 7.23 14.86
C GLU A 60 1.61 8.18 15.60
N ILE A 61 1.40 9.49 15.47
CA ILE A 61 2.22 10.52 16.11
C ILE A 61 2.06 10.52 17.64
N TYR A 62 0.84 10.35 18.13
CA TYR A 62 0.56 10.22 19.56
C TYR A 62 1.36 9.07 20.17
N ASN A 63 1.30 7.89 19.56
CA ASN A 63 2.05 6.72 20.02
C ASN A 63 3.56 6.96 19.93
N HIS A 64 4.06 7.52 18.83
CA HIS A 64 5.47 7.80 18.68
C HIS A 64 6.00 8.75 19.79
N ILE A 65 5.27 9.80 20.13
CA ILE A 65 5.64 10.71 21.21
C ILE A 65 5.58 10.01 22.56
N THR A 66 4.55 9.21 22.80
CA THR A 66 4.34 8.55 24.09
C THR A 66 5.40 7.49 24.38
N TYR A 67 5.76 6.68 23.40
CA TYR A 67 6.72 5.58 23.57
C TYR A 67 8.17 6.04 23.44
N ASN A 68 8.51 6.84 22.44
CA ASN A 68 9.90 7.22 22.18
C ASN A 68 10.34 8.47 22.94
N LYS A 69 9.41 9.31 23.40
CA LYS A 69 9.67 10.57 24.16
C LYS A 69 10.62 11.54 23.42
N ASP A 70 10.84 11.34 22.12
CA ASP A 70 11.71 12.18 21.28
C ASP A 70 10.87 13.02 20.31
N LEU A 71 10.68 14.27 20.72
CA LEU A 71 9.92 15.23 19.92
C LEU A 71 10.65 15.66 18.64
N GLN A 72 11.99 15.68 18.68
CA GLN A 72 12.79 16.08 17.52
C GLN A 72 12.72 15.02 16.42
N GLN A 73 12.80 13.75 16.79
CA GLN A 73 12.64 12.62 15.86
C GLN A 73 11.24 12.63 15.25
N THR A 74 10.20 12.85 16.07
CA THR A 74 8.82 12.95 15.58
C THR A 74 8.65 14.08 14.57
N LEU A 75 9.21 15.25 14.85
CA LEU A 75 9.18 16.38 13.93
C LEU A 75 9.96 16.11 12.64
N SER A 76 11.08 15.40 12.71
CA SER A 76 11.86 15.01 11.54
C SER A 76 11.06 14.08 10.63
N LYS A 77 10.41 13.05 11.18
CA LYS A 77 9.51 12.16 10.44
C LYS A 77 8.40 12.92 9.73
N LEU A 78 7.70 13.80 10.45
CA LEU A 78 6.64 14.63 9.88
C LEU A 78 7.13 15.58 8.78
N LYS A 79 8.33 16.16 8.93
CA LYS A 79 8.93 17.03 7.92
C LYS A 79 9.29 16.29 6.64
N ASN A 80 9.83 15.09 6.78
CA ASN A 80 10.29 14.24 5.67
C ASN A 80 9.13 13.45 5.03
N ASN A 81 7.90 13.59 5.53
CA ASN A 81 6.75 12.79 5.09
C ASN A 81 6.95 11.27 5.28
N ASP A 82 7.77 10.87 6.26
CA ASP A 82 8.03 9.48 6.64
C ASP A 82 6.96 9.01 7.65
N VAL A 83 5.71 9.03 7.22
CA VAL A 83 4.52 8.74 8.01
C VAL A 83 3.48 8.02 7.17
N LEU A 84 2.51 7.39 7.80
CA LEU A 84 1.50 6.59 7.14
C LEU A 84 2.17 5.52 6.24
N PHE A 85 1.62 5.28 5.05
CA PHE A 85 2.20 4.33 4.10
C PHE A 85 3.57 4.74 3.54
N ASN A 86 3.99 5.99 3.72
CA ASN A 86 5.34 6.44 3.33
C ASN A 86 6.42 6.05 4.35
N ASN A 87 6.03 5.57 5.54
CA ASN A 87 6.98 5.10 6.54
C ASN A 87 7.83 3.92 6.00
N GLN A 88 9.12 3.91 6.33
CA GLN A 88 10.10 2.91 5.89
C GLN A 88 9.73 1.48 6.27
N ILE A 89 8.93 1.27 7.33
CA ILE A 89 8.45 -0.07 7.70
C ILE A 89 7.63 -0.75 6.60
N TYR A 90 7.07 0.03 5.67
CA TYR A 90 6.28 -0.46 4.55
C TYR A 90 7.08 -0.67 3.27
N ASP A 91 8.39 -0.37 3.23
CA ASP A 91 9.18 -0.41 1.99
C ASP A 91 9.16 -1.80 1.34
N ALA A 92 9.27 -2.87 2.14
CA ALA A 92 9.15 -4.23 1.61
C ALA A 92 7.77 -4.51 0.95
N LYS A 93 6.69 -3.91 1.49
CA LYS A 93 5.35 -4.05 0.92
C LYS A 93 5.15 -3.18 -0.31
N LYS A 94 5.72 -1.98 -0.31
CA LYS A 94 5.72 -1.10 -1.50
C LYS A 94 6.39 -1.78 -2.67
N ASN A 95 7.58 -2.36 -2.47
CA ASN A 95 8.30 -3.08 -3.53
C ASN A 95 7.47 -4.22 -4.12
N ILE A 96 6.79 -5.02 -3.28
CA ILE A 96 5.91 -6.09 -3.76
C ILE A 96 4.74 -5.53 -4.58
N ILE A 97 4.15 -4.41 -4.16
CA ILE A 97 3.06 -3.78 -4.90
C ILE A 97 3.57 -3.25 -6.24
N GLU A 98 4.71 -2.57 -6.25
CA GLU A 98 5.35 -2.05 -7.46
C GLU A 98 5.70 -3.16 -8.45
N GLU A 99 6.26 -4.28 -7.98
CA GLU A 99 6.53 -5.47 -8.80
C GLU A 99 5.24 -6.04 -9.41
N HIS A 100 4.15 -6.11 -8.64
CA HIS A 100 2.87 -6.58 -9.14
C HIS A 100 2.26 -5.61 -10.16
N ASP A 101 2.33 -4.31 -9.90
CA ASP A 101 1.81 -3.29 -10.81
C ASP A 101 2.62 -3.27 -12.12
N GLU A 102 3.94 -3.38 -12.04
CA GLU A 102 4.81 -3.50 -13.20
C GLU A 102 4.48 -4.74 -14.02
N PHE A 103 4.24 -5.89 -13.37
CA PHE A 103 3.84 -7.12 -14.05
C PHE A 103 2.47 -6.99 -14.73
N ILE A 104 1.52 -6.23 -14.15
CA ILE A 104 0.21 -5.99 -14.78
C ILE A 104 0.34 -5.11 -16.01
N VAL A 105 1.17 -4.05 -15.93
CA VAL A 105 1.38 -3.09 -17.02
C VAL A 105 2.27 -3.70 -18.12
N ASN A 106 3.35 -4.37 -17.72
CA ASN A 106 4.35 -4.96 -18.59
C ASN A 106 4.51 -6.46 -18.29
N PRO A 107 3.49 -7.28 -18.59
CA PRO A 107 3.61 -8.72 -18.37
C PRO A 107 4.76 -9.26 -19.22
N PHE A 108 5.58 -10.16 -18.62
CA PHE A 108 6.67 -10.78 -19.37
C PHE A 108 6.14 -11.50 -20.62
N GLU A 109 6.88 -11.38 -21.71
CA GLU A 109 6.57 -12.11 -22.94
C GLU A 109 6.80 -13.60 -22.70
N VAL A 110 5.77 -14.40 -22.98
CA VAL A 110 5.89 -15.86 -22.94
C VAL A 110 6.53 -16.29 -24.24
N GLU A 111 7.76 -16.84 -24.17
CA GLU A 111 8.44 -17.45 -25.29
C GLU A 111 7.68 -18.67 -25.80
N GLU A 112 7.97 -19.08 -27.05
CA GLU A 112 7.37 -20.27 -27.59
C GLU A 112 7.89 -21.52 -26.87
N GLY A 113 6.96 -22.25 -26.27
CA GLY A 113 7.23 -23.49 -25.54
C GLY A 113 6.87 -24.75 -26.30
N VAL A 114 6.97 -25.88 -25.60
CA VAL A 114 6.60 -27.21 -26.16
C VAL A 114 5.08 -27.38 -26.20
N THR A 115 4.35 -26.75 -25.26
CA THR A 115 2.88 -26.87 -25.15
C THR A 115 2.20 -26.02 -26.22
N GLN A 116 1.29 -26.64 -26.96
CA GLN A 116 0.54 -25.96 -28.02
C GLN A 116 -0.93 -25.76 -27.60
N CYS A 117 -1.46 -24.60 -27.91
CA CYS A 117 -2.87 -24.31 -27.67
C CYS A 117 -3.77 -25.10 -28.62
N HIS A 118 -4.69 -25.89 -28.10
CA HIS A 118 -5.64 -26.68 -28.88
C HIS A 118 -6.66 -25.82 -29.66
N LYS A 119 -6.82 -24.53 -29.32
CA LYS A 119 -7.80 -23.64 -29.96
C LYS A 119 -7.21 -22.80 -31.11
N CYS A 120 -5.99 -22.30 -30.98
CA CYS A 120 -5.38 -21.42 -31.98
C CYS A 120 -3.99 -21.87 -32.45
N ASN A 121 -3.54 -23.04 -32.00
CA ASN A 121 -2.25 -23.65 -32.32
C ASN A 121 -1.01 -22.81 -31.97
N SER A 122 -1.16 -21.73 -31.23
CA SER A 122 -0.04 -20.93 -30.73
C SER A 122 0.77 -21.74 -29.72
N LYS A 123 2.11 -21.62 -29.78
CA LYS A 123 3.04 -22.21 -28.80
C LYS A 123 3.33 -21.26 -27.60
N ARG A 124 2.78 -20.06 -27.63
CA ARG A 124 2.91 -19.09 -26.52
C ARG A 124 1.87 -19.42 -25.45
N VAL A 125 2.17 -20.40 -24.62
CA VAL A 125 1.30 -20.91 -23.56
C VAL A 125 2.00 -20.77 -22.22
N PHE A 126 1.38 -20.04 -21.31
CA PHE A 126 1.81 -19.97 -19.91
C PHE A 126 1.28 -21.18 -19.16
N THR A 127 2.15 -21.87 -18.42
CA THR A 127 1.78 -23.05 -17.62
C THR A 127 2.25 -22.91 -16.18
N ILE A 128 1.41 -23.31 -15.24
CA ILE A 128 1.75 -23.40 -13.82
C ILE A 128 1.26 -24.74 -13.25
N SER A 129 2.14 -25.45 -12.57
CA SER A 129 1.78 -26.72 -11.91
C SER A 129 1.56 -26.49 -10.42
N LYS A 130 0.42 -26.95 -9.92
CA LYS A 130 0.05 -26.80 -8.52
C LYS A 130 -0.55 -28.10 -7.99
N GLN A 131 -0.18 -28.47 -6.76
CA GLN A 131 -0.84 -29.55 -6.05
C GLN A 131 -2.19 -29.05 -5.52
N VAL A 132 -3.28 -29.56 -6.09
CA VAL A 132 -4.67 -29.22 -5.72
C VAL A 132 -5.46 -30.44 -5.23
N ARG A 133 -4.81 -31.61 -5.19
CA ARG A 133 -5.34 -32.89 -4.72
C ARG A 133 -4.47 -33.45 -3.59
N SER A 134 -4.72 -34.70 -3.22
CA SER A 134 -3.88 -35.38 -2.22
C SER A 134 -2.43 -35.45 -2.68
N SER A 135 -1.49 -35.54 -1.73
CA SER A 135 -0.04 -35.50 -2.00
C SER A 135 0.49 -36.72 -2.78
N ASP A 136 -0.30 -37.78 -2.87
CA ASP A 136 -0.03 -39.01 -3.60
C ASP A 136 -0.51 -38.96 -5.06
N GLU A 137 -1.22 -37.91 -5.45
CA GLU A 137 -1.68 -37.69 -6.82
C GLU A 137 -0.73 -36.73 -7.58
N PRO A 138 -0.64 -36.86 -8.92
CA PRO A 138 0.19 -35.96 -9.72
C PRO A 138 -0.35 -34.53 -9.65
N MET A 139 0.57 -33.57 -9.74
CA MET A 139 0.22 -32.13 -9.78
C MET A 139 -0.68 -31.81 -10.96
N THR A 140 -1.64 -30.93 -10.76
CA THR A 140 -2.46 -30.39 -11.84
C THR A 140 -1.75 -29.20 -12.46
N THR A 141 -1.57 -29.25 -13.79
CA THR A 141 -1.02 -28.14 -14.57
C THR A 141 -2.18 -27.31 -15.15
N PHE A 142 -2.15 -26.03 -14.83
CA PHE A 142 -3.04 -25.02 -15.40
C PHE A 142 -2.32 -24.35 -16.56
N ALA A 143 -2.97 -24.25 -17.71
CA ALA A 143 -2.42 -23.65 -18.91
C ALA A 143 -3.31 -22.52 -19.41
N GLU A 144 -2.68 -21.42 -19.85
CA GLU A 144 -3.35 -20.28 -20.48
C GLU A 144 -2.61 -19.88 -21.75
N CYS A 145 -3.34 -19.81 -22.87
CA CYS A 145 -2.78 -19.33 -24.13
C CYS A 145 -2.68 -17.80 -24.14
N CYS A 146 -1.49 -17.25 -24.38
CA CYS A 146 -1.27 -15.80 -24.45
C CYS A 146 -1.94 -15.16 -25.68
N ASN A 147 -2.20 -15.92 -26.73
CA ASN A 147 -2.78 -15.41 -27.97
C ASN A 147 -4.33 -15.35 -27.92
N CYS A 148 -4.99 -16.45 -27.58
CA CYS A 148 -6.45 -16.53 -27.63
C CYS A 148 -7.14 -16.60 -26.25
N ARG A 149 -6.37 -16.50 -25.16
CA ARG A 149 -6.84 -16.54 -23.77
C ARG A 149 -7.59 -17.84 -23.39
N ALA A 150 -7.47 -18.87 -24.18
CA ALA A 150 -8.03 -20.17 -23.82
C ALA A 150 -7.32 -20.73 -22.59
N LYS A 151 -8.12 -21.26 -21.64
CA LYS A 151 -7.62 -21.87 -20.40
C LYS A 151 -8.00 -23.34 -20.37
N TRP A 152 -7.08 -24.18 -19.91
CA TRP A 152 -7.33 -25.61 -19.70
C TRP A 152 -6.42 -26.15 -18.62
N THR A 153 -6.73 -27.34 -18.16
CA THR A 153 -5.95 -28.05 -17.15
C THR A 153 -5.64 -29.46 -17.64
N TYR A 154 -4.50 -29.99 -17.23
CA TYR A 154 -4.15 -31.38 -17.41
C TYR A 154 -3.35 -31.87 -16.20
N SER A 155 -3.48 -33.16 -15.90
CA SER A 155 -2.67 -33.85 -14.90
C SER A 155 -1.43 -34.43 -15.60
N GLY A 156 -0.28 -34.21 -15.01
CA GLY A 156 0.99 -34.77 -15.50
C GLY A 156 1.08 -36.26 -15.28
#